data_1d653d95c34aa950585dcc0b7da795be
#
_entry.id   1d653d95c34aa950585dcc0b7da795be
#
_cell.length_a   1.000
_cell.length_b   1.000
_cell.length_c   1.000
_cell.angle_alpha   90.00
_cell.angle_beta   90.00
_cell.angle_gamma   90.00
#
_symmetry.space_group_name_H-M   'P 1'
#
loop_
_entity.id
_entity.type
_entity.pdbx_description
1 polymer ?
#
loop_
_entity_poly.entity_id
_entity_poly.type
_entity_poly.pdbx_seq_one_letter_code
_entity_poly.pdbx_strand_id
1 'polypeptide(L)'
;MIYPFFCASLPTLLPGVPPELSVEDFDASAREYLSAADFAALISIDSKNPAEYSVEIYRKLREFQDYLKWKIALLRSERLKRSDRFTPPDEFFGEVDFAIPVLAAAEPVEREKLLDALIFQKLDELEIFHEMDLTALCIYRLKLGILQKYAKWNEINGKNNFEAALEKLAADFNEL
;
A
#
# COMPACT_ATOMS: atom_id res chain seq x y z
N MET A 1 -22.71 -0.41 -7.13
CA MET A 1 -23.18 0.64 -8.11
C MET A 1 -22.06 0.87 -9.10
N ILE A 2 -22.34 1.28 -10.35
CA ILE A 2 -21.34 1.57 -11.39
C ILE A 2 -21.21 3.09 -11.57
N TYR A 3 -19.96 3.54 -11.82
CA TYR A 3 -19.59 4.97 -11.92
C TYR A 3 -18.84 5.29 -13.22
N PRO A 4 -19.44 5.04 -14.39
CA PRO A 4 -18.73 5.09 -15.67
C PRO A 4 -18.14 6.46 -15.98
N PHE A 5 -18.86 7.54 -15.70
CA PHE A 5 -18.37 8.90 -15.95
C PHE A 5 -17.16 9.26 -15.08
N PHE A 6 -17.21 8.90 -13.80
CA PHE A 6 -16.10 9.18 -12.90
C PHE A 6 -14.88 8.34 -13.28
N CYS A 7 -15.03 7.02 -13.50
CA CYS A 7 -13.93 6.16 -13.93
C CYS A 7 -13.29 6.65 -15.24
N ALA A 8 -14.11 7.07 -16.22
CA ALA A 8 -13.61 7.58 -17.51
C ALA A 8 -12.88 8.93 -17.42
N SER A 9 -13.14 9.72 -16.37
CA SER A 9 -12.46 11.01 -16.15
C SER A 9 -11.09 10.88 -15.45
N LEU A 10 -10.79 9.69 -14.90
CA LEU A 10 -9.55 9.47 -14.15
C LEU A 10 -8.36 9.26 -15.10
N PRO A 11 -7.19 9.89 -14.83
CA PRO A 11 -5.98 9.67 -15.61
C PRO A 11 -5.47 8.23 -15.43
N THR A 12 -4.83 7.69 -16.47
CA THR A 12 -4.24 6.36 -16.42
C THR A 12 -3.05 6.33 -15.46
N LEU A 13 -3.03 5.38 -14.55
CA LEU A 13 -1.91 5.18 -13.63
C LEU A 13 -0.89 4.20 -14.23
N LEU A 14 0.36 4.63 -14.31
CA LEU A 14 1.47 3.82 -14.81
C LEU A 14 2.52 3.62 -13.73
N PRO A 15 3.00 2.38 -13.50
CA PRO A 15 4.06 2.11 -12.53
C PRO A 15 5.31 2.95 -12.83
N GLY A 16 5.86 3.58 -11.78
CA GLY A 16 7.08 4.39 -11.90
C GLY A 16 6.89 5.78 -12.49
N VAL A 17 5.69 6.16 -12.88
CA VAL A 17 5.36 7.52 -13.35
C VAL A 17 4.66 8.28 -12.23
N PRO A 18 5.10 9.49 -11.88
CA PRO A 18 4.39 10.32 -10.91
C PRO A 18 2.94 10.56 -11.36
N PRO A 19 1.96 10.39 -10.46
CA PRO A 19 0.56 10.60 -10.82
C PRO A 19 0.26 12.10 -11.01
N GLU A 20 -0.62 12.41 -11.95
CA GLU A 20 -1.11 13.78 -12.19
C GLU A 20 -2.12 14.23 -11.12
N LEU A 21 -2.76 13.28 -10.47
CA LEU A 21 -3.80 13.47 -9.45
C LEU A 21 -3.26 13.06 -8.09
N SER A 22 -3.60 13.81 -7.04
CA SER A 22 -3.34 13.38 -5.67
C SER A 22 -4.45 12.51 -5.10
N VAL A 23 -4.17 11.76 -4.01
CA VAL A 23 -5.23 10.99 -3.31
C VAL A 23 -6.27 11.94 -2.73
N GLU A 24 -5.85 13.08 -2.26
CA GLU A 24 -6.71 14.12 -1.68
C GLU A 24 -7.67 14.70 -2.73
N ASP A 25 -7.19 14.98 -3.96
CA ASP A 25 -8.02 15.49 -5.06
C ASP A 25 -8.95 14.40 -5.60
N PHE A 26 -8.46 13.15 -5.67
CA PHE A 26 -9.30 12.00 -6.00
C PHE A 26 -10.44 11.83 -4.99
N ASP A 27 -10.15 11.86 -3.69
CA ASP A 27 -11.16 11.73 -2.63
C ASP A 27 -12.17 12.88 -2.65
N ALA A 28 -11.73 14.12 -2.94
CA ALA A 28 -12.61 15.27 -3.13
C ALA A 28 -13.57 15.05 -4.30
N SER A 29 -13.05 14.61 -5.45
CA SER A 29 -13.87 14.29 -6.63
C SER A 29 -14.79 13.09 -6.34
N ALA A 30 -14.29 12.03 -5.74
CA ALA A 30 -15.09 10.86 -5.41
C ALA A 30 -16.31 11.21 -4.51
N ARG A 31 -16.14 12.16 -3.60
CA ARG A 31 -17.24 12.63 -2.73
C ARG A 31 -18.39 13.28 -3.51
N GLU A 32 -18.12 13.86 -4.66
CA GLU A 32 -19.15 14.48 -5.52
C GLU A 32 -19.90 13.45 -6.37
N TYR A 33 -19.21 12.39 -6.81
CA TYR A 33 -19.76 11.40 -7.73
C TYR A 33 -20.37 10.18 -7.05
N LEU A 34 -19.86 9.79 -5.87
CA LEU A 34 -20.29 8.59 -5.16
C LEU A 34 -21.45 8.89 -4.20
N SER A 35 -22.26 7.85 -3.93
CA SER A 35 -23.18 7.90 -2.80
C SER A 35 -22.41 8.02 -1.47
N ALA A 36 -23.04 8.60 -0.44
CA ALA A 36 -22.40 8.71 0.88
C ALA A 36 -21.94 7.36 1.45
N ALA A 37 -22.70 6.29 1.20
CA ALA A 37 -22.37 4.93 1.62
C ALA A 37 -21.16 4.38 0.87
N ASP A 38 -21.11 4.56 -0.47
CA ASP A 38 -20.00 4.08 -1.29
C ASP A 38 -18.73 4.90 -1.03
N PHE A 39 -18.86 6.21 -0.78
CA PHE A 39 -17.72 7.02 -0.38
C PHE A 39 -17.16 6.59 0.99
N ALA A 40 -18.02 6.33 1.98
CA ALA A 40 -17.59 5.80 3.27
C ALA A 40 -16.88 4.43 3.12
N ALA A 41 -17.38 3.57 2.23
CA ALA A 41 -16.75 2.30 1.91
C ALA A 41 -15.38 2.50 1.23
N LEU A 42 -15.26 3.44 0.28
CA LEU A 42 -14.00 3.77 -0.40
C LEU A 42 -12.90 4.17 0.58
N ILE A 43 -13.21 5.05 1.54
CA ILE A 43 -12.24 5.55 2.52
C ILE A 43 -12.02 4.60 3.71
N SER A 44 -12.78 3.50 3.83
CA SER A 44 -12.65 2.55 4.95
C SER A 44 -11.27 1.92 5.06
N ILE A 45 -10.46 1.91 3.96
CA ILE A 45 -9.07 1.43 3.97
C ILE A 45 -8.17 2.21 4.92
N ASP A 46 -8.51 3.48 5.19
CA ASP A 46 -7.73 4.34 6.07
C ASP A 46 -7.93 4.00 7.56
N SER A 47 -8.91 3.14 7.87
CA SER A 47 -9.10 2.62 9.22
C SER A 47 -7.92 1.75 9.67
N LYS A 48 -7.50 1.92 10.90
CA LYS A 48 -6.48 1.06 11.52
C LYS A 48 -7.00 -0.34 11.85
N ASN A 49 -8.31 -0.52 11.88
CA ASN A 49 -8.96 -1.78 12.22
C ASN A 49 -9.48 -2.48 10.95
N PRO A 50 -8.87 -3.62 10.54
CA PRO A 50 -9.32 -4.37 9.36
C PRO A 50 -10.78 -4.84 9.42
N ALA A 51 -11.36 -4.99 10.62
CA ALA A 51 -12.77 -5.35 10.78
C ALA A 51 -13.73 -4.27 10.28
N GLU A 52 -13.26 -3.03 10.10
CA GLU A 52 -14.02 -1.90 9.58
C GLU A 52 -13.97 -1.77 8.06
N TYR A 53 -13.19 -2.63 7.37
CA TYR A 53 -13.12 -2.62 5.92
C TYR A 53 -14.45 -3.05 5.30
N SER A 54 -15.11 -2.10 4.64
CA SER A 54 -16.43 -2.31 4.03
C SER A 54 -16.36 -2.96 2.65
N VAL A 55 -15.18 -2.97 2.03
CA VAL A 55 -14.96 -3.51 0.68
C VAL A 55 -14.07 -4.74 0.76
N GLU A 56 -14.49 -5.84 0.12
CA GLU A 56 -13.77 -7.12 0.16
C GLU A 56 -12.33 -7.00 -0.37
N ILE A 57 -12.09 -6.16 -1.35
CA ILE A 57 -10.77 -5.93 -1.92
C ILE A 57 -9.74 -5.50 -0.88
N TYR A 58 -10.16 -4.73 0.12
CA TYR A 58 -9.27 -4.25 1.19
C TYR A 58 -8.84 -5.39 2.11
N ARG A 59 -9.75 -6.35 2.38
CA ARG A 59 -9.41 -7.57 3.12
C ARG A 59 -8.44 -8.44 2.35
N LYS A 60 -8.73 -8.73 1.08
CA LYS A 60 -7.86 -9.53 0.20
C LYS A 60 -6.46 -8.93 0.08
N LEU A 61 -6.37 -7.61 -0.08
CA LEU A 61 -5.08 -6.93 -0.11
C LEU A 61 -4.33 -7.06 1.23
N ARG A 62 -5.05 -6.95 2.34
CA ARG A 62 -4.47 -7.08 3.67
C ARG A 62 -3.94 -8.49 3.91
N GLU A 63 -4.69 -9.51 3.56
CA GLU A 63 -4.29 -10.92 3.65
C GLU A 63 -3.02 -11.18 2.82
N PHE A 64 -2.95 -10.64 1.60
CA PHE A 64 -1.77 -10.70 0.76
C PHE A 64 -0.55 -10.02 1.42
N GLN A 65 -0.72 -8.81 1.95
CA GLN A 65 0.35 -8.09 2.65
C GLN A 65 0.83 -8.83 3.90
N ASP A 66 -0.08 -9.41 4.66
CA ASP A 66 0.25 -10.14 5.88
C ASP A 66 0.99 -11.46 5.55
N TYR A 67 0.64 -12.13 4.45
CA TYR A 67 1.41 -13.25 3.92
C TYR A 67 2.85 -12.86 3.58
N LEU A 68 3.05 -11.77 2.83
CA LEU A 68 4.39 -11.28 2.49
C LEU A 68 5.22 -10.96 3.74
N LYS A 69 4.63 -10.26 4.71
CA LYS A 69 5.29 -9.93 5.98
C LYS A 69 5.68 -11.18 6.76
N TRP A 70 4.77 -12.14 6.86
CA TRP A 70 5.00 -13.40 7.54
C TRP A 70 6.17 -14.18 6.92
N LYS A 71 6.17 -14.36 5.59
CA LYS A 71 7.23 -15.06 4.86
C LYS A 71 8.60 -14.38 5.03
N ILE A 72 8.65 -13.05 4.91
CA ILE A 72 9.88 -12.28 5.11
C ILE A 72 10.40 -12.43 6.54
N ALA A 73 9.52 -12.36 7.53
CA ALA A 73 9.87 -12.53 8.93
C ALA A 73 10.42 -13.94 9.20
N LEU A 74 9.76 -14.97 8.66
CA LEU A 74 10.18 -16.36 8.77
C LEU A 74 11.60 -16.55 8.21
N LEU A 75 11.85 -16.12 6.97
CA LEU A 75 13.16 -16.27 6.34
C LEU A 75 14.27 -15.49 7.07
N ARG A 76 13.95 -14.32 7.64
CA ARG A 76 14.91 -13.55 8.46
C ARG A 76 15.22 -14.25 9.77
N SER A 77 14.21 -14.81 10.44
CA SER A 77 14.39 -15.59 11.66
C SER A 77 15.32 -16.80 11.42
N GLU A 78 15.11 -17.53 10.33
CA GLU A 78 15.96 -18.64 9.91
C GLU A 78 17.42 -18.20 9.68
N ARG A 79 17.64 -17.10 8.94
CA ARG A 79 18.99 -16.55 8.70
C ARG A 79 19.70 -16.11 9.98
N LEU A 80 18.95 -15.59 10.95
CA LEU A 80 19.46 -15.16 12.25
C LEU A 80 19.57 -16.30 13.26
N LYS A 81 19.20 -17.54 12.86
CA LYS A 81 19.14 -18.72 13.73
C LYS A 81 18.31 -18.48 15.02
N ARG A 82 17.23 -17.72 14.87
CA ARG A 82 16.27 -17.49 15.93
C ARG A 82 15.19 -18.56 15.88
N SER A 83 14.64 -18.90 17.03
CA SER A 83 13.51 -19.83 17.16
C SER A 83 12.18 -19.10 17.29
N ASP A 84 12.06 -17.92 16.66
CA ASP A 84 10.83 -17.15 16.70
C ASP A 84 9.69 -17.94 16.05
N ARG A 85 8.54 -17.97 16.69
CA ARG A 85 7.33 -18.60 16.16
C ARG A 85 6.43 -17.53 15.59
N PHE A 86 6.17 -17.61 14.29
CA PHE A 86 5.21 -16.74 13.61
C PHE A 86 3.96 -17.54 13.29
N THR A 87 2.80 -17.02 13.66
CA THR A 87 1.52 -17.62 13.28
C THR A 87 1.34 -17.46 11.77
N PRO A 88 1.14 -18.56 11.02
CA PRO A 88 0.88 -18.45 9.59
C PRO A 88 -0.45 -17.73 9.37
N PRO A 89 -0.58 -16.98 8.27
CA PRO A 89 -1.86 -16.40 7.87
C PRO A 89 -2.82 -17.48 7.39
N ASP A 90 -4.12 -17.17 7.37
CA ASP A 90 -5.16 -18.10 6.92
C ASP A 90 -5.07 -18.35 5.41
N GLU A 91 -4.69 -17.34 4.63
CA GLU A 91 -4.55 -17.41 3.17
C GLU A 91 -3.08 -17.53 2.75
N PHE A 92 -2.83 -18.35 1.71
CA PHE A 92 -1.51 -18.60 1.15
C PHE A 92 -1.42 -18.14 -0.31
N PHE A 93 -0.38 -17.37 -0.61
CA PHE A 93 -0.09 -16.82 -1.93
C PHE A 93 1.24 -17.35 -2.46
N GLY A 94 1.30 -18.66 -2.72
CA GLY A 94 2.52 -19.36 -3.14
C GLY A 94 3.13 -18.84 -4.45
N GLU A 95 2.33 -18.17 -5.28
CA GLU A 95 2.75 -17.56 -6.54
C GLU A 95 3.82 -16.47 -6.37
N VAL A 96 3.93 -15.86 -5.17
CA VAL A 96 4.94 -14.83 -4.89
C VAL A 96 6.15 -15.35 -4.10
N ASP A 97 6.20 -16.63 -3.76
CA ASP A 97 7.27 -17.21 -2.94
C ASP A 97 8.66 -17.05 -3.58
N PHE A 98 8.75 -16.96 -4.91
CA PHE A 98 10.00 -16.70 -5.62
C PHE A 98 10.60 -15.32 -5.30
N ALA A 99 9.79 -14.35 -4.96
CA ALA A 99 10.24 -12.98 -4.63
C ALA A 99 10.75 -12.86 -3.18
N ILE A 100 10.35 -13.76 -2.28
CA ILE A 100 10.63 -13.65 -0.84
C ILE A 100 12.14 -13.61 -0.52
N PRO A 101 13.02 -14.46 -1.13
CA PRO A 101 14.46 -14.38 -0.86
C PRO A 101 15.06 -13.02 -1.26
N VAL A 102 14.60 -12.44 -2.37
CA VAL A 102 15.04 -11.13 -2.86
C VAL A 102 14.59 -10.03 -1.90
N LEU A 103 13.32 -10.03 -1.52
CA LEU A 103 12.76 -9.08 -0.55
C LEU A 103 13.48 -9.14 0.80
N ALA A 104 13.80 -10.34 1.28
CA ALA A 104 14.46 -10.51 2.57
C ALA A 104 15.94 -10.05 2.54
N ALA A 105 16.59 -10.08 1.37
CA ALA A 105 17.98 -9.67 1.19
C ALA A 105 18.13 -8.19 0.80
N ALA A 106 17.09 -7.59 0.22
CA ALA A 106 17.15 -6.22 -0.28
C ALA A 106 17.33 -5.18 0.84
N GLU A 107 18.03 -4.09 0.50
CA GLU A 107 18.12 -2.89 1.33
C GLU A 107 16.72 -2.29 1.58
N PRO A 108 16.51 -1.52 2.66
CA PRO A 108 15.18 -1.05 3.07
C PRO A 108 14.40 -0.34 1.95
N VAL A 109 15.03 0.56 1.22
CA VAL A 109 14.39 1.33 0.15
C VAL A 109 14.04 0.44 -1.04
N GLU A 110 14.95 -0.44 -1.43
CA GLU A 110 14.73 -1.38 -2.54
C GLU A 110 13.66 -2.41 -2.20
N ARG A 111 13.66 -2.90 -0.98
CA ARG A 111 12.59 -3.79 -0.49
C ARG A 111 11.22 -3.15 -0.57
N GLU A 112 11.11 -1.90 -0.17
CA GLU A 112 9.84 -1.16 -0.22
C GLU A 112 9.34 -1.05 -1.67
N LYS A 113 10.22 -0.73 -2.61
CA LYS A 113 9.88 -0.69 -4.04
C LYS A 113 9.41 -2.05 -4.57
N LEU A 114 10.11 -3.12 -4.20
CA LEU A 114 9.74 -4.47 -4.61
C LEU A 114 8.39 -4.91 -3.99
N LEU A 115 8.15 -4.58 -2.73
CA LEU A 115 6.85 -4.84 -2.08
C LEU A 115 5.72 -4.09 -2.77
N ASP A 116 5.90 -2.80 -3.04
CA ASP A 116 4.90 -1.99 -3.71
C ASP A 116 4.65 -2.47 -5.15
N ALA A 117 5.68 -2.95 -5.86
CA ALA A 117 5.51 -3.54 -7.18
C ALA A 117 4.67 -4.82 -7.13
N LEU A 118 4.88 -5.70 -6.15
CA LEU A 118 4.04 -6.90 -5.95
C LEU A 118 2.60 -6.54 -5.57
N ILE A 119 2.43 -5.53 -4.73
CA ILE A 119 1.10 -5.03 -4.36
C ILE A 119 0.39 -4.45 -5.58
N PHE A 120 1.09 -3.67 -6.39
CA PHE A 120 0.53 -3.09 -7.62
C PHE A 120 0.10 -4.18 -8.61
N GLN A 121 0.95 -5.19 -8.82
CA GLN A 121 0.61 -6.35 -9.65
C GLN A 121 -0.62 -7.09 -9.09
N LYS A 122 -0.70 -7.29 -7.77
CA LYS A 122 -1.86 -7.95 -7.16
C LYS A 122 -3.15 -7.14 -7.36
N LEU A 123 -3.06 -5.81 -7.29
CA LEU A 123 -4.18 -4.93 -7.58
C LEU A 123 -4.62 -5.03 -9.06
N ASP A 124 -3.68 -5.16 -10.01
CA ASP A 124 -4.00 -5.39 -11.43
C ASP A 124 -4.77 -6.71 -11.62
N GLU A 125 -4.33 -7.79 -10.96
CA GLU A 125 -5.02 -9.08 -11.00
C GLU A 125 -6.45 -9.00 -10.44
N LEU A 126 -6.62 -8.27 -9.33
CA LEU A 126 -7.92 -8.11 -8.68
C LEU A 126 -8.86 -7.20 -9.47
N GLU A 127 -8.36 -6.34 -10.34
CA GLU A 127 -9.13 -5.41 -11.16
C GLU A 127 -9.80 -6.10 -12.37
N ILE A 128 -9.30 -7.26 -12.81
CA ILE A 128 -9.71 -7.92 -14.07
C ILE A 128 -11.24 -8.08 -14.22
N PHE A 129 -11.96 -8.29 -13.11
CA PHE A 129 -13.41 -8.51 -13.12
C PHE A 129 -14.22 -7.28 -12.69
N HIS A 130 -13.58 -6.12 -12.55
CA HIS A 130 -14.18 -4.90 -12.05
C HIS A 130 -14.05 -3.76 -13.07
N GLU A 131 -15.14 -3.51 -13.79
CA GLU A 131 -15.20 -2.40 -14.75
C GLU A 131 -16.13 -1.31 -14.19
N MET A 132 -15.59 -0.12 -13.94
CA MET A 132 -16.35 1.09 -13.59
C MET A 132 -17.25 0.96 -12.34
N ASP A 133 -16.95 -0.01 -11.46
CA ASP A 133 -17.66 -0.19 -10.20
C ASP A 133 -16.88 0.42 -9.00
N LEU A 134 -17.47 0.33 -7.80
CA LEU A 134 -16.83 0.84 -6.59
C LEU A 134 -15.49 0.14 -6.33
N THR A 135 -15.36 -1.15 -6.66
CA THR A 135 -14.12 -1.90 -6.44
C THR A 135 -12.99 -1.38 -7.34
N ALA A 136 -13.29 -1.06 -8.59
CA ALA A 136 -12.32 -0.42 -9.50
C ALA A 136 -11.82 0.93 -8.95
N LEU A 137 -12.71 1.74 -8.39
CA LEU A 137 -12.34 3.01 -7.74
C LEU A 137 -11.49 2.80 -6.48
N CYS A 138 -11.79 1.78 -5.68
CA CYS A 138 -10.97 1.40 -4.52
C CYS A 138 -9.57 0.97 -4.96
N ILE A 139 -9.45 0.16 -6.02
CA ILE A 139 -8.17 -0.27 -6.59
C ILE A 139 -7.40 0.93 -7.14
N TYR A 140 -8.08 1.81 -7.87
CA TYR A 140 -7.48 3.04 -8.39
C TYR A 140 -6.89 3.90 -7.26
N ARG A 141 -7.64 4.13 -6.20
CA ARG A 141 -7.18 4.89 -5.02
C ARG A 141 -5.94 4.27 -4.36
N LEU A 142 -5.91 2.94 -4.25
CA LEU A 142 -4.76 2.22 -3.69
C LEU A 142 -3.51 2.36 -4.57
N LYS A 143 -3.65 2.17 -5.89
CA LYS A 143 -2.57 2.38 -6.87
C LYS A 143 -2.05 3.81 -6.84
N LEU A 144 -2.96 4.79 -6.79
CA LEU A 144 -2.64 6.20 -6.69
C LEU A 144 -1.82 6.51 -5.43
N GLY A 145 -2.19 5.96 -4.28
CA GLY A 145 -1.45 6.10 -3.03
C GLY A 145 -0.02 5.57 -3.11
N ILE A 146 0.19 4.42 -3.77
CA ILE A 146 1.53 3.85 -4.02
C ILE A 146 2.36 4.81 -4.87
N LEU A 147 1.81 5.32 -5.98
CA LEU A 147 2.55 6.22 -6.88
C LEU A 147 2.84 7.57 -6.23
N GLN A 148 1.89 8.12 -5.46
CA GLN A 148 2.09 9.39 -4.74
C GLN A 148 3.17 9.28 -3.66
N LYS A 149 3.31 8.13 -3.01
CA LYS A 149 4.40 7.84 -2.07
C LYS A 149 5.76 8.05 -2.71
N TYR A 150 5.98 7.55 -3.95
CA TYR A 150 7.25 7.71 -4.67
C TYR A 150 7.47 9.13 -5.16
N ALA A 151 6.43 9.84 -5.56
CA ALA A 151 6.54 11.25 -5.96
C ALA A 151 7.04 12.15 -4.80
N LYS A 152 6.74 11.76 -3.55
CA LYS A 152 7.22 12.44 -2.33
C LYS A 152 8.63 12.02 -1.90
N TRP A 153 9.13 10.90 -2.40
CA TRP A 153 10.47 10.39 -2.09
C TRP A 153 11.51 11.07 -2.97
N ASN A 154 12.11 12.13 -2.46
CA ASN A 154 13.30 12.69 -3.02
C ASN A 154 14.44 12.73 -1.98
N GLU A 155 15.67 12.70 -2.46
CA GLU A 155 16.87 12.66 -1.62
C GLU A 155 16.99 13.87 -0.69
N ILE A 156 16.56 15.04 -1.16
CA ILE A 156 16.59 16.29 -0.37
C ILE A 156 15.64 16.21 0.81
N ASN A 157 14.40 15.75 0.60
CA ASN A 157 13.43 15.62 1.67
C ASN A 157 13.86 14.54 2.67
N GLY A 158 14.42 13.42 2.20
CA GLY A 158 14.97 12.38 3.06
C GLY A 158 16.08 12.89 3.97
N LYS A 159 17.01 13.68 3.44
CA LYS A 159 18.12 14.28 4.19
C LYS A 159 17.61 15.29 5.22
N ASN A 160 16.73 16.20 4.84
CA ASN A 160 16.15 17.19 5.75
C ASN A 160 15.38 16.53 6.92
N ASN A 161 14.60 15.48 6.63
CA ASN A 161 13.88 14.74 7.66
C ASN A 161 14.83 14.00 8.61
N PHE A 162 15.93 13.46 8.11
CA PHE A 162 16.94 12.80 8.93
C PHE A 162 17.67 13.80 9.82
N GLU A 163 18.07 14.96 9.31
CA GLU A 163 18.70 16.03 10.08
C GLU A 163 17.76 16.55 11.18
N ALA A 164 16.49 16.79 10.87
CA ALA A 164 15.48 17.19 11.86
C ALA A 164 15.25 16.13 12.95
N ALA A 165 15.29 14.84 12.59
CA ALA A 165 15.18 13.76 13.56
C ALA A 165 16.42 13.67 14.49
N LEU A 166 17.62 13.91 13.96
CA LEU A 166 18.85 13.98 14.76
C LEU A 166 18.84 15.15 15.73
N GLU A 167 18.41 16.34 15.27
CA GLU A 167 18.30 17.54 16.13
C GLU A 167 17.30 17.29 17.28
N LYS A 168 16.17 16.65 16.99
CA LYS A 168 15.18 16.32 18.02
C LYS A 168 15.74 15.34 19.06
N LEU A 169 16.44 14.28 18.61
CA LEU A 169 17.10 13.35 19.50
C LEU A 169 18.18 14.03 20.35
N ALA A 170 18.98 14.93 19.78
CA ALA A 170 19.98 15.68 20.50
C ALA A 170 19.37 16.62 21.55
N ALA A 171 18.21 17.24 21.27
CA ALA A 171 17.50 18.04 22.24
C ALA A 171 16.97 17.21 23.41
N ASP A 172 16.35 16.04 23.13
CA ASP A 172 15.83 15.11 24.13
C ASP A 172 16.96 14.57 25.06
N PHE A 173 18.19 14.39 24.54
CA PHE A 173 19.35 13.98 25.33
C PHE A 173 19.94 15.08 26.21
N ASN A 174 19.74 16.36 25.86
CA ASN A 174 20.24 17.48 26.66
C ASN A 174 19.28 17.89 27.81
N GLU A 175 18.06 17.34 27.83
CA GLU A 175 17.06 17.56 28.88
C GLU A 175 17.09 16.46 29.99
N LEU A 176 17.97 15.47 29.86
CA LEU A 176 18.20 14.37 30.83
C LEU A 176 19.47 14.63 31.66
#